data_ea2ead3d5bb92284f70de6cc989b2dd4
#
_entry.id   ea2ead3d5bb92284f70de6cc989b2dd4
#
_cell.length_a   1.000
_cell.length_b   1.000
_cell.length_c   1.000
_cell.angle_alpha   90.00
_cell.angle_beta   90.00
_cell.angle_gamma   90.00
#
_symmetry.space_group_name_H-M   'P 1'
#
loop_
_entity.id
_entity.type
_entity.pdbx_description
1 polymer ?
#
loop_
_entity_poly.entity_id
_entity_poly.type
_entity_poly.pdbx_seq_one_letter_code
_entity_poly.pdbx_strand_id
1 'polypeptide(L)'
;MSENTAPQPGTDTDEAAALARALMDAAREGNLDILRPAIEAGIPLNMQDADGNTMLMLAAYHGHAALVKLLAEHGADVDLLNDRGQSPLAGAVFKGFDDVVAVLVEAGADPDAGVPSARESARFFSRAYAF
;
A
#
# COMPACT_ATOMS: atom_id res chain seq x y z
N MET A 1 -15.31 -40.95 -13.10
CA MET A 1 -14.87 -40.63 -12.66
C MET A 1 -14.68 -39.76 -12.17
N SER A 2 -14.59 -39.46 -11.79
CA SER A 2 -14.51 -38.71 -11.17
C SER A 2 -14.01 -37.75 -11.20
N GLU A 3 -13.83 -37.42 -11.52
CA GLU A 3 -13.41 -36.65 -11.44
C GLU A 3 -13.47 -35.81 -10.88
N ASN A 4 -13.36 -35.56 -10.63
CA ASN A 4 -12.95 -34.55 -10.03
C ASN A 4 -13.41 -33.27 -10.46
N THR A 5 -14.59 -32.96 -10.12
CA THR A 5 -15.20 -31.70 -10.44
C THR A 5 -14.77 -30.61 -9.49
N ALA A 6 -14.18 -30.96 -8.38
CA ALA A 6 -13.69 -29.98 -7.43
C ALA A 6 -12.42 -29.31 -7.96
N PRO A 7 -12.23 -27.98 -7.76
CA PRO A 7 -10.99 -27.32 -8.17
C PRO A 7 -9.78 -27.93 -7.49
N GLN A 8 -8.68 -27.95 -8.19
CA GLN A 8 -7.43 -28.38 -7.58
C GLN A 8 -6.97 -27.32 -6.59
N PRO A 9 -6.57 -27.69 -5.37
CA PRO A 9 -6.14 -26.70 -4.39
C PRO A 9 -5.03 -25.78 -4.91
N GLY A 10 -4.05 -26.33 -5.64
CA GLY A 10 -2.96 -25.54 -6.19
C GLY A 10 -3.45 -24.54 -7.23
N THR A 11 -4.45 -24.92 -8.06
CA THR A 11 -4.99 -24.03 -9.07
C THR A 11 -5.66 -22.81 -8.45
N ASP A 12 -6.46 -23.01 -7.41
CA ASP A 12 -7.13 -21.90 -6.73
C ASP A 12 -6.10 -20.98 -6.09
N THR A 13 -5.06 -21.56 -5.47
CA THR A 13 -3.99 -20.79 -4.86
C THR A 13 -3.22 -19.99 -5.90
N ASP A 14 -2.95 -20.60 -7.05
CA ASP A 14 -2.22 -19.94 -8.13
C ASP A 14 -3.02 -18.78 -8.71
N GLU A 15 -4.34 -18.95 -8.86
CA GLU A 15 -5.20 -17.88 -9.36
C GLU A 15 -5.29 -16.72 -8.36
N ALA A 16 -5.40 -17.03 -7.07
CA ALA A 16 -5.44 -16.01 -6.04
C ALA A 16 -4.12 -15.25 -5.96
N ALA A 17 -3.00 -15.98 -6.05
CA ALA A 17 -1.68 -15.38 -6.03
C ALA A 17 -1.46 -14.49 -7.26
N ALA A 18 -1.93 -14.94 -8.43
CA ALA A 18 -1.81 -14.15 -9.66
C ALA A 18 -2.62 -12.85 -9.57
N LEU A 19 -3.83 -12.93 -9.02
CA LEU A 19 -4.66 -11.74 -8.82
C LEU A 19 -4.00 -10.77 -7.84
N ALA A 20 -3.48 -11.28 -6.73
CA ALA A 20 -2.80 -10.45 -5.75
C ALA A 20 -1.60 -9.73 -6.39
N ARG A 21 -0.81 -10.44 -7.19
CA ARG A 21 0.33 -9.82 -7.89
C ARG A 21 -0.14 -8.74 -8.86
N ALA A 22 -1.21 -8.99 -9.58
CA ALA A 22 -1.75 -8.02 -10.53
C ALA A 22 -2.22 -6.76 -9.81
N LEU A 23 -2.87 -6.90 -8.65
CA LEU A 23 -3.32 -5.77 -7.85
C LEU A 23 -2.13 -4.98 -7.29
N MET A 24 -1.10 -5.68 -6.83
CA MET A 24 0.10 -5.03 -6.32
C MET A 24 0.83 -4.27 -7.44
N ASP A 25 0.92 -4.86 -8.63
CA ASP A 25 1.53 -4.19 -9.78
C ASP A 25 0.73 -2.94 -10.16
N ALA A 26 -0.59 -3.04 -10.16
CA ALA A 26 -1.46 -1.90 -10.44
C ALA A 26 -1.26 -0.78 -9.40
N ALA A 27 -1.06 -1.15 -8.14
CA ALA A 27 -0.78 -0.17 -7.09
C ALA A 27 0.55 0.53 -7.29
N ARG A 28 1.57 -0.23 -7.68
CA ARG A 28 2.89 0.32 -7.98
C ARG A 28 2.82 1.31 -9.14
N GLU A 29 1.96 1.04 -10.12
CA GLU A 29 1.78 1.88 -11.29
C GLU A 29 0.77 3.02 -11.07
N GLY A 30 0.02 2.98 -9.96
CA GLY A 30 -1.02 3.97 -9.70
C GLY A 30 -2.23 3.84 -10.59
N ASN A 31 -2.55 2.62 -11.03
CA ASN A 31 -3.59 2.36 -12.02
C ASN A 31 -4.98 2.39 -11.39
N LEU A 32 -5.58 3.58 -11.36
CA LEU A 32 -6.91 3.78 -10.78
C LEU A 32 -8.01 3.09 -11.57
N ASP A 33 -7.84 2.96 -12.89
CA ASP A 33 -8.86 2.32 -13.73
C ASP A 33 -9.05 0.85 -13.34
N ILE A 34 -7.97 0.18 -12.95
CA ILE A 34 -8.03 -1.20 -12.48
C ILE A 34 -8.45 -1.25 -11.01
N LEU A 35 -7.87 -0.38 -10.17
CA LEU A 35 -8.00 -0.53 -8.73
C LEU A 35 -9.28 0.06 -8.16
N ARG A 36 -9.81 1.16 -8.74
CA ARG A 36 -11.02 1.77 -8.19
C ARG A 36 -12.18 0.79 -8.14
N PRO A 37 -12.53 0.07 -9.23
CA PRO A 37 -13.63 -0.88 -9.15
C PRO A 37 -13.36 -2.00 -8.14
N ALA A 38 -12.13 -2.47 -8.05
CA ALA A 38 -11.77 -3.55 -7.12
C ALA A 38 -11.90 -3.08 -5.66
N ILE A 39 -11.41 -1.88 -5.36
CA ILE A 39 -11.49 -1.31 -4.03
C ILE A 39 -12.96 -1.09 -3.63
N GLU A 40 -13.74 -0.54 -4.55
CA GLU A 40 -15.16 -0.29 -4.30
C GLU A 40 -15.95 -1.58 -4.15
N ALA A 41 -15.49 -2.66 -4.78
CA ALA A 41 -16.10 -3.98 -4.64
C ALA A 41 -15.72 -4.67 -3.33
N GLY A 42 -14.81 -4.11 -2.55
CA GLY A 42 -14.50 -4.61 -1.21
C GLY A 42 -13.37 -5.62 -1.13
N ILE A 43 -12.39 -5.55 -2.04
CA ILE A 43 -11.23 -6.44 -1.90
C ILE A 43 -10.50 -6.15 -0.59
N PRO A 44 -9.78 -7.15 -0.03
CA PRO A 44 -8.97 -6.91 1.15
C PRO A 44 -7.90 -5.86 0.86
N LEU A 45 -7.88 -4.79 1.66
CA LEU A 45 -6.98 -3.66 1.39
C LEU A 45 -5.61 -3.80 2.02
N ASN A 46 -5.49 -4.64 3.07
CA ASN A 46 -4.25 -4.74 3.83
C ASN A 46 -3.43 -5.99 3.46
N MET A 47 -3.67 -6.55 2.27
CA MET A 47 -2.85 -7.64 1.76
C MET A 47 -1.40 -7.18 1.64
N GLN A 48 -0.48 -8.08 1.96
CA GLN A 48 0.94 -7.79 1.88
C GLN A 48 1.59 -8.73 0.86
N ASP A 49 2.51 -8.18 0.08
CA ASP A 49 3.29 -8.98 -0.85
C ASP A 49 4.43 -9.72 -0.12
N ALA A 50 5.33 -10.35 -0.85
CA ALA A 50 6.42 -11.13 -0.28
C ALA A 50 7.36 -10.29 0.59
N ASP A 51 7.41 -8.97 0.37
CA ASP A 51 8.24 -8.05 1.15
C ASP A 51 7.44 -7.34 2.25
N GLY A 52 6.19 -7.73 2.44
CA GLY A 52 5.31 -7.13 3.43
C GLY A 52 4.69 -5.81 3.00
N ASN A 53 4.82 -5.42 1.74
CA ASN A 53 4.24 -4.17 1.25
C ASN A 53 2.76 -4.32 0.97
N THR A 54 1.97 -3.33 1.40
CA THR A 54 0.55 -3.23 1.02
C THR A 54 0.42 -2.43 -0.27
N MET A 55 -0.76 -2.45 -0.86
CA MET A 55 -1.05 -1.58 -2.01
C MET A 55 -0.82 -0.11 -1.65
N LEU A 56 -1.20 0.29 -0.45
CA LEU A 56 -1.01 1.67 0.00
C LEU A 56 0.48 2.02 0.10
N MET A 57 1.31 1.12 0.64
CA MET A 57 2.75 1.32 0.72
C MET A 57 3.36 1.49 -0.67
N LEU A 58 2.97 0.62 -1.62
CA LEU A 58 3.49 0.70 -2.98
C LEU A 58 3.06 2.00 -3.65
N ALA A 59 1.80 2.39 -3.49
CA ALA A 59 1.29 3.65 -4.05
C ALA A 59 2.03 4.85 -3.46
N ALA A 60 2.25 4.84 -2.15
CA ALA A 60 2.93 5.93 -1.46
C ALA A 60 4.39 6.04 -1.90
N TYR A 61 5.08 4.91 -1.99
CA TYR A 61 6.50 4.89 -2.34
C TYR A 61 6.75 5.28 -3.79
N HIS A 62 5.73 5.18 -4.64
CA HIS A 62 5.81 5.55 -6.06
C HIS A 62 5.10 6.87 -6.40
N GLY A 63 4.61 7.58 -5.39
CA GLY A 63 4.09 8.94 -5.57
C GLY A 63 2.66 9.04 -6.08
N HIS A 64 1.84 8.01 -5.89
CA HIS A 64 0.48 7.97 -6.40
C HIS A 64 -0.53 8.46 -5.36
N ALA A 65 -0.57 9.78 -5.15
CA ALA A 65 -1.36 10.42 -4.10
C ALA A 65 -2.86 10.10 -4.22
N ALA A 66 -3.40 10.11 -5.44
CA ALA A 66 -4.83 9.84 -5.64
C ALA A 66 -5.19 8.40 -5.22
N LEU A 67 -4.32 7.44 -5.49
CA LEU A 67 -4.55 6.06 -5.09
C LEU A 67 -4.42 5.90 -3.58
N VAL A 68 -3.42 6.54 -2.98
CA VAL A 68 -3.26 6.53 -1.51
C VAL A 68 -4.52 7.07 -0.85
N LYS A 69 -5.06 8.18 -1.38
CA LYS A 69 -6.28 8.77 -0.85
C LYS A 69 -7.46 7.81 -0.96
N LEU A 70 -7.63 7.18 -2.10
CA LEU A 70 -8.72 6.23 -2.34
C LEU A 70 -8.64 5.06 -1.36
N LEU A 71 -7.46 4.50 -1.19
CA LEU A 71 -7.24 3.38 -0.26
C LEU A 71 -7.55 3.80 1.18
N ALA A 72 -7.05 4.96 1.59
CA ALA A 72 -7.27 5.46 2.95
C ALA A 72 -8.76 5.72 3.20
N GLU A 73 -9.46 6.29 2.24
CA GLU A 73 -10.90 6.58 2.35
C GLU A 73 -11.72 5.31 2.50
N HIS A 74 -11.25 4.19 1.98
CA HIS A 74 -11.92 2.91 2.08
C HIS A 74 -11.44 2.07 3.27
N GLY A 75 -10.63 2.65 4.14
CA GLY A 75 -10.28 2.00 5.40
C GLY A 75 -8.97 1.22 5.39
N ALA A 76 -8.10 1.40 4.40
CA ALA A 76 -6.78 0.78 4.42
C ALA A 76 -6.00 1.24 5.64
N ASP A 77 -5.20 0.34 6.23
CA ASP A 77 -4.34 0.68 7.35
C ASP A 77 -3.15 1.49 6.82
N VAL A 78 -3.12 2.78 7.16
CA VAL A 78 -2.10 3.70 6.66
C VAL A 78 -0.76 3.55 7.36
N ASP A 79 -0.70 2.79 8.46
CA ASP A 79 0.51 2.63 9.28
C ASP A 79 1.10 1.23 9.22
N LEU A 80 0.57 0.34 8.39
CA LEU A 80 1.03 -1.04 8.33
C LEU A 80 2.45 -1.09 7.76
N LEU A 81 3.38 -1.61 8.55
CA LEU A 81 4.78 -1.67 8.18
C LEU A 81 5.05 -2.83 7.25
N ASN A 82 6.04 -2.67 6.37
CA ASN A 82 6.53 -3.80 5.58
C ASN A 82 7.56 -4.61 6.39
N ASP A 83 8.15 -5.64 5.78
CA ASP A 83 9.09 -6.54 6.47
C ASP A 83 10.38 -5.84 6.89
N ARG A 84 10.68 -4.67 6.32
CA ARG A 84 11.84 -3.86 6.70
C ARG A 84 11.53 -2.85 7.79
N GLY A 85 10.32 -2.88 8.34
CA GLY A 85 9.90 -1.93 9.36
C GLY A 85 9.61 -0.53 8.82
N GLN A 86 9.34 -0.39 7.52
CA GLN A 86 9.08 0.91 6.90
C GLN A 86 7.59 1.20 6.89
N SER A 87 7.24 2.47 7.17
CA SER A 87 5.85 2.93 7.07
C SER A 87 5.63 3.63 5.72
N PRO A 88 4.37 3.70 5.26
CA PRO A 88 4.07 4.46 4.04
C PRO A 88 4.49 5.93 4.14
N LEU A 89 4.23 6.56 5.28
CA LEU A 89 4.57 7.98 5.47
C LEU A 89 6.08 8.20 5.42
N ALA A 90 6.86 7.33 6.09
CA ALA A 90 8.32 7.43 6.04
C ALA A 90 8.83 7.28 4.61
N GLY A 91 8.25 6.35 3.85
CA GLY A 91 8.63 6.16 2.45
C GLY A 91 8.36 7.40 1.60
N ALA A 92 7.20 8.04 1.80
CA ALA A 92 6.84 9.26 1.07
C ALA A 92 7.79 10.41 1.43
N VAL A 93 8.15 10.54 2.71
CA VAL A 93 9.11 11.55 3.16
C VAL A 93 10.48 11.28 2.54
N PHE A 94 10.92 10.03 2.59
CA PHE A 94 12.21 9.64 2.01
C PHE A 94 12.29 10.01 0.52
N LYS A 95 11.22 9.74 -0.23
CA LYS A 95 11.17 10.03 -1.66
C LYS A 95 10.87 11.49 -1.98
N GLY A 96 10.42 12.26 -1.00
CA GLY A 96 10.07 13.66 -1.20
C GLY A 96 8.75 13.90 -1.92
N PHE A 97 7.82 12.97 -1.81
CA PHE A 97 6.50 13.11 -2.41
C PHE A 97 5.57 13.87 -1.47
N ASP A 98 5.64 15.19 -1.51
CA ASP A 98 4.91 16.05 -0.58
C ASP A 98 3.40 15.89 -0.66
N ASP A 99 2.86 15.63 -1.84
CA ASP A 99 1.43 15.39 -2.02
C ASP A 99 0.98 14.10 -1.33
N VAL A 100 1.80 13.05 -1.40
CA VAL A 100 1.50 11.79 -0.70
C VAL A 100 1.60 12.01 0.82
N VAL A 101 2.62 12.75 1.27
CA VAL A 101 2.76 13.08 2.69
C VAL A 101 1.50 13.78 3.19
N ALA A 102 1.01 14.77 2.45
CA ALA A 102 -0.20 15.52 2.85
C ALA A 102 -1.41 14.60 2.96
N VAL A 103 -1.60 13.71 2.00
CA VAL A 103 -2.72 12.76 2.01
C VAL A 103 -2.63 11.83 3.22
N LEU A 104 -1.45 11.30 3.51
CA LEU A 104 -1.26 10.37 4.62
C LEU A 104 -1.44 11.07 5.97
N VAL A 105 -0.93 12.29 6.11
CA VAL A 105 -1.11 13.07 7.35
C VAL A 105 -2.60 13.33 7.58
N GLU A 106 -3.32 13.72 6.54
CA GLU A 106 -4.75 13.97 6.63
C GLU A 106 -5.52 12.69 7.00
N ALA A 107 -5.02 11.55 6.55
CA ALA A 107 -5.63 10.26 6.87
C ALA A 107 -5.26 9.74 8.28
N GLY A 108 -4.45 10.49 9.02
CA GLY A 108 -4.10 10.14 10.40
C GLY A 108 -2.88 9.24 10.53
N ALA A 109 -2.02 9.18 9.51
CA ALA A 109 -0.81 8.36 9.58
C ALA A 109 0.09 8.82 10.74
N ASP A 110 0.69 7.85 11.43
CA ASP A 110 1.54 8.10 12.59
C ASP A 110 2.96 8.47 12.12
N PRO A 111 3.42 9.72 12.38
CA PRO A 111 4.76 10.12 11.94
C PRO A 111 5.90 9.42 12.69
N ASP A 112 5.59 8.71 13.77
CA ASP A 112 6.58 7.98 14.55
C ASP A 112 6.57 6.48 14.28
N ALA A 113 5.73 6.00 13.35
CA ALA A 113 5.69 4.59 12.99
C ALA A 113 6.91 4.22 12.14
N GLY A 114 7.42 3.01 12.38
CA GLY A 114 8.53 2.46 11.61
C GLY A 114 9.89 2.96 12.04
N VAL A 115 10.94 2.36 11.44
CA VAL A 115 12.33 2.70 11.74
C VAL A 115 13.10 2.71 10.42
N PRO A 116 13.61 3.87 9.97
CA PRO A 116 13.36 5.19 10.57
C PRO A 116 11.92 5.63 10.37
N SER A 117 11.42 6.41 11.31
CA SER A 117 10.08 6.96 11.20
C SER A 117 10.04 8.11 10.19
N ALA A 118 8.84 8.56 9.84
CA ALA A 118 8.67 9.74 8.98
C ALA A 118 9.32 10.97 9.61
N ARG A 119 9.15 11.14 10.93
CA ARG A 119 9.73 12.27 11.66
C ARG A 119 11.26 12.24 11.60
N GLU A 120 11.86 11.07 11.80
CA GLU A 120 13.30 10.90 11.71
C GLU A 120 13.81 11.15 10.29
N SER A 121 13.10 10.63 9.30
CA SER A 121 13.45 10.81 7.89
C SER A 121 13.38 12.28 7.49
N ALA A 122 12.34 12.99 7.96
CA ALA A 122 12.21 14.43 7.68
C ALA A 122 13.39 15.20 8.25
N ARG A 123 13.82 14.88 9.45
CA ARG A 123 14.99 15.50 10.08
C ARG A 123 16.28 15.21 9.29
N PHE A 124 16.45 13.95 8.90
CA PHE A 124 17.63 13.52 8.16
C PHE A 124 17.79 14.31 6.86
N PHE A 125 16.67 14.52 6.15
CA PHE A 125 16.69 15.24 4.88
C PHE A 125 16.43 16.74 5.03
N SER A 126 16.37 17.26 6.26
CA SER A 126 16.10 18.68 6.55
C SER A 126 14.80 19.14 5.90
N ARG A 127 13.79 18.30 5.94
CA ARG A 127 12.47 18.60 5.39
C ARG A 127 11.51 19.02 6.51
N ALA A 128 10.76 20.10 6.26
CA ALA A 128 9.86 20.66 7.26
C ALA A 128 8.43 20.20 6.95
N TYR A 129 7.96 19.19 7.70
CA TYR A 129 6.57 18.78 7.65
C TYR A 129 5.91 19.06 9.00
N ALA A 130 4.59 19.22 8.98
CA ALA A 130 3.82 19.50 10.19
C ALA A 130 3.44 18.20 10.90
N PHE A 131 4.43 17.57 11.50
CA PHE A 131 4.17 16.37 12.29
C PHE A 131 4.33 16.65 13.79
#